data_0ec46cd1119b04cac5c0701854e42b87
#
_entry.id   0ec46cd1119b04cac5c0701854e42b87
#
_cell.length_a   1.000
_cell.length_b   1.000
_cell.length_c   1.000
_cell.angle_alpha   90.00
_cell.angle_beta   90.00
_cell.angle_gamma   90.00
#
_symmetry.space_group_name_H-M   'P 1'
#
loop_
_entity.id
_entity.type
_entity.pdbx_description
1 polymer ?
#
loop_
_entity_poly.entity_id
_entity_poly.type
_entity_poly.pdbx_seq_one_letter_code
_entity_poly.pdbx_strand_id
1 'polypeptide(L)'
;MFERDIIRQLSAWKMDVNRKPLVIHGARQVGKTWALKYFGKVYFEDVAYFSLDKDESGLCDIFKTTKDPRRIIQQLSFLHGKKINPQTTLLILDEIQECNEALNALKYFCEEAPEYAVACAGSLLGIYLNHIGNSFPVGKVNHLSMYPLTFTEFLKTKDPNMYEYLCFIKEIAPLPQIFFDKLRESFVAYSICGGMPEPATLMIDFNDMEKVDSALRDILNDYALDFVKHTTSALAPRINYVWNSLPSQLAKENRKFVYQLVRPGARAREYEDAILWLEQAGLINKVVLSKSPKLPLKAYDDLSTFKLYALDVGLLRQLSELDASVLLLSTPGYMEYKGALAENYVLQSLTAQFQASFRYWTSGNKAEVDFLLQYDNHIYPIEVKADQNVTGKSLIQYEKLFQPVYRIRYSM
;
A
#
# COMPACT_ATOMS: atom_id res chain seq x y z
N MET A 1 2.40 8.43 18.10
CA MET A 1 1.37 7.46 17.63
C MET A 1 0.66 8.06 16.43
N PHE A 2 0.58 7.34 15.29
CA PHE A 2 -0.02 7.88 14.06
C PHE A 2 -1.54 7.74 14.06
N GLU A 3 -2.23 8.82 13.76
CA GLU A 3 -3.65 8.77 13.43
C GLU A 3 -3.82 8.36 11.97
N ARG A 4 -4.37 7.16 11.74
CA ARG A 4 -4.48 6.54 10.42
C ARG A 4 -5.82 6.84 9.78
N ASP A 5 -5.82 7.18 8.51
CA ASP A 5 -7.05 7.48 7.74
C ASP A 5 -7.98 6.27 7.62
N ILE A 6 -7.44 5.05 7.70
CA ILE A 6 -8.24 3.81 7.72
C ILE A 6 -9.23 3.78 8.90
N ILE A 7 -8.97 4.48 10.01
CA ILE A 7 -9.87 4.53 11.17
C ILE A 7 -11.23 5.12 10.79
N ARG A 8 -11.27 6.10 9.89
CA ARG A 8 -12.54 6.64 9.37
C ARG A 8 -13.32 5.60 8.58
N GLN A 9 -12.63 4.78 7.76
CA GLN A 9 -13.25 3.71 6.99
C GLN A 9 -13.76 2.59 7.92
N LEU A 10 -13.01 2.25 8.96
CA LEU A 10 -13.43 1.31 10.00
C LEU A 10 -14.66 1.81 10.76
N SER A 11 -14.70 3.11 11.08
CA SER A 11 -15.88 3.73 11.71
C SER A 11 -17.10 3.68 10.80
N ALA A 12 -16.94 3.98 9.51
CA ALA A 12 -18.03 3.86 8.53
C ALA A 12 -18.51 2.41 8.41
N TRP A 13 -17.60 1.42 8.37
CA TRP A 13 -17.96 0.00 8.38
C TRP A 13 -18.75 -0.40 9.64
N LYS A 14 -18.33 0.08 10.82
CA LYS A 14 -19.08 -0.20 12.07
C LYS A 14 -20.51 0.29 12.02
N MET A 15 -20.75 1.46 11.42
CA MET A 15 -22.06 2.12 11.35
C MET A 15 -22.96 1.58 10.24
N ASP A 16 -22.41 0.80 9.31
CA ASP A 16 -23.19 0.21 8.22
C ASP A 16 -24.10 -0.90 8.76
N VAL A 17 -25.41 -0.73 8.61
CA VAL A 17 -26.42 -1.72 9.03
C VAL A 17 -26.31 -3.04 8.26
N ASN A 18 -25.76 -3.01 7.06
CA ASN A 18 -25.51 -4.17 6.19
C ASN A 18 -24.06 -4.64 6.25
N ARG A 19 -23.30 -4.25 7.29
CA ARG A 19 -21.91 -4.66 7.42
C ARG A 19 -21.76 -6.16 7.36
N LYS A 20 -20.72 -6.60 6.66
CA LYS A 20 -20.26 -7.99 6.64
C LYS A 20 -18.99 -8.09 7.48
N PRO A 21 -18.55 -9.30 7.86
CA PRO A 21 -17.20 -9.48 8.40
C PRO A 21 -16.19 -8.74 7.55
N LEU A 22 -15.28 -8.02 8.19
CA LEU A 22 -14.28 -7.18 7.52
C LEU A 22 -12.98 -7.93 7.35
N VAL A 23 -12.36 -7.76 6.17
CA VAL A 23 -11.01 -8.24 5.89
C VAL A 23 -10.14 -7.06 5.48
N ILE A 24 -9.07 -6.80 6.27
CA ILE A 24 -8.07 -5.77 5.94
C ILE A 24 -6.92 -6.40 5.20
N HIS A 25 -6.72 -5.93 3.97
CA HIS A 25 -5.59 -6.29 3.11
C HIS A 25 -4.47 -5.27 3.22
N GLY A 26 -3.28 -5.64 2.78
CA GLY A 26 -2.12 -4.76 2.69
C GLY A 26 -0.84 -5.49 3.00
N ALA A 27 0.29 -4.92 2.60
CA ALA A 27 1.61 -5.48 2.81
C ALA A 27 1.89 -5.76 4.30
N ARG A 28 2.88 -6.59 4.56
CA ARG A 28 3.34 -6.84 5.92
C ARG A 28 3.90 -5.56 6.55
N GLN A 29 3.73 -5.41 7.87
CA GLN A 29 4.27 -4.29 8.67
C GLN A 29 3.68 -2.89 8.38
N VAL A 30 2.60 -2.76 7.60
CA VAL A 30 1.90 -1.47 7.39
C VAL A 30 1.02 -1.06 8.59
N GLY A 31 0.88 -1.93 9.62
CA GLY A 31 0.17 -1.64 10.86
C GLY A 31 -1.28 -2.14 10.94
N LYS A 32 -1.68 -3.15 10.17
CA LYS A 32 -3.05 -3.71 10.17
C LYS A 32 -3.54 -4.12 11.55
N THR A 33 -2.79 -4.95 12.25
CA THR A 33 -3.08 -5.41 13.61
C THR A 33 -3.24 -4.25 14.59
N TRP A 34 -2.31 -3.28 14.49
CA TRP A 34 -2.37 -2.08 15.32
C TRP A 34 -3.66 -1.28 15.07
N ALA A 35 -4.01 -1.07 13.81
CA ALA A 35 -5.22 -0.32 13.45
C ALA A 35 -6.50 -0.97 13.99
N LEU A 36 -6.61 -2.30 13.88
CA LEU A 36 -7.76 -3.04 14.43
C LEU A 36 -7.82 -2.96 15.95
N LYS A 37 -6.68 -3.16 16.64
CA LYS A 37 -6.63 -3.06 18.12
C LYS A 37 -6.96 -1.66 18.60
N TYR A 38 -6.39 -0.63 17.93
CA TYR A 38 -6.68 0.77 18.23
C TYR A 38 -8.17 1.09 18.01
N PHE A 39 -8.70 0.70 16.86
CA PHE A 39 -10.11 0.87 16.54
C PHE A 39 -11.02 0.18 17.57
N GLY A 40 -10.71 -1.06 17.93
CA GLY A 40 -11.44 -1.77 18.96
C GLY A 40 -11.44 -1.06 20.30
N LYS A 41 -10.26 -0.59 20.74
CA LYS A 41 -10.10 0.12 22.01
C LYS A 41 -10.89 1.45 22.06
N VAL A 42 -11.01 2.16 20.93
CA VAL A 42 -11.67 3.48 20.89
C VAL A 42 -13.18 3.38 20.66
N TYR A 43 -13.62 2.41 19.89
CA TYR A 43 -15.00 2.35 19.40
C TYR A 43 -15.83 1.20 19.99
N PHE A 44 -15.22 0.29 20.77
CA PHE A 44 -15.91 -0.81 21.44
C PHE A 44 -15.56 -0.81 22.93
N GLU A 45 -16.38 -1.48 23.73
CA GLU A 45 -16.13 -1.63 25.17
C GLU A 45 -15.14 -2.75 25.46
N ASP A 46 -15.04 -3.75 24.55
CA ASP A 46 -14.15 -4.89 24.67
C ASP A 46 -13.61 -5.34 23.32
N VAL A 47 -12.43 -6.00 23.32
CA VAL A 47 -11.76 -6.50 22.13
C VAL A 47 -11.33 -7.94 22.35
N ALA A 48 -11.98 -8.85 21.68
CA ALA A 48 -11.59 -10.27 21.65
C ALA A 48 -10.59 -10.47 20.48
N TYR A 49 -9.29 -10.53 20.81
CA TYR A 49 -8.21 -10.66 19.84
C TYR A 49 -7.63 -12.07 19.85
N PHE A 50 -7.54 -12.67 18.65
CA PHE A 50 -6.96 -13.99 18.42
C PHE A 50 -6.00 -13.92 17.23
N SER A 51 -4.76 -14.40 17.42
CA SER A 51 -3.78 -14.57 16.36
C SER A 51 -3.77 -16.02 15.90
N LEU A 52 -3.91 -16.24 14.61
CA LEU A 52 -3.98 -17.58 14.01
C LEU A 52 -2.61 -18.09 13.53
N ASP A 53 -1.56 -17.27 13.62
CA ASP A 53 -0.18 -17.65 13.28
C ASP A 53 0.45 -18.59 14.33
N LYS A 54 -0.08 -18.55 15.57
CA LYS A 54 0.37 -19.38 16.71
C LYS A 54 -0.71 -20.37 17.08
N ASP A 55 -0.74 -21.51 16.42
CA ASP A 55 -1.71 -22.59 16.72
C ASP A 55 -1.35 -23.40 17.96
N GLU A 56 -0.52 -22.87 18.86
CA GLU A 56 -0.20 -23.51 20.17
C GLU A 56 -1.45 -23.71 21.04
N SER A 57 -2.53 -22.98 20.77
CA SER A 57 -3.80 -23.03 21.52
C SER A 57 -4.87 -23.92 20.89
N GLY A 58 -4.63 -24.54 19.72
CA GLY A 58 -5.65 -25.29 18.98
C GLY A 58 -6.79 -24.39 18.46
N LEU A 59 -6.50 -23.13 18.21
CA LEU A 59 -7.51 -22.12 17.80
C LEU A 59 -8.17 -22.49 16.47
N CYS A 60 -7.38 -23.01 15.52
CA CYS A 60 -7.90 -23.50 14.24
C CYS A 60 -8.84 -24.69 14.41
N ASP A 61 -8.67 -25.51 15.43
CA ASP A 61 -9.51 -26.69 15.67
C ASP A 61 -10.95 -26.29 16.03
N ILE A 62 -11.15 -25.11 16.64
CA ILE A 62 -12.49 -24.54 16.86
C ILE A 62 -13.22 -24.41 15.52
N PHE A 63 -12.56 -23.84 14.51
CA PHE A 63 -13.16 -23.62 13.19
C PHE A 63 -13.26 -24.88 12.34
N LYS A 64 -12.43 -25.90 12.60
CA LYS A 64 -12.52 -27.22 11.98
C LYS A 64 -13.70 -28.02 12.52
N THR A 65 -13.94 -27.91 13.85
CA THR A 65 -14.95 -28.70 14.54
C THR A 65 -16.37 -28.24 14.23
N THR A 66 -16.60 -26.95 14.02
CA THR A 66 -17.91 -26.40 13.73
C THR A 66 -17.83 -25.19 12.81
N LYS A 67 -18.88 -24.99 12.01
CA LYS A 67 -19.09 -23.78 11.20
C LYS A 67 -20.22 -22.91 11.75
N ASP A 68 -20.89 -23.36 12.82
CA ASP A 68 -21.92 -22.57 13.50
C ASP A 68 -21.27 -21.38 14.24
N PRO A 69 -21.55 -20.13 13.83
CA PRO A 69 -20.94 -18.95 14.44
C PRO A 69 -21.19 -18.82 15.94
N ARG A 70 -22.36 -19.26 16.42
CA ARG A 70 -22.73 -19.15 17.84
C ARG A 70 -21.91 -20.10 18.70
N ARG A 71 -21.64 -21.32 18.21
CA ARG A 71 -20.74 -22.26 18.88
C ARG A 71 -19.30 -21.78 18.85
N ILE A 72 -18.84 -21.22 17.70
CA ILE A 72 -17.51 -20.61 17.59
C ILE A 72 -17.39 -19.48 18.63
N ILE A 73 -18.34 -18.55 18.69
CA ILE A 73 -18.34 -17.45 19.67
C ILE A 73 -18.31 -17.95 21.10
N GLN A 74 -19.07 -19.01 21.41
CA GLN A 74 -19.05 -19.59 22.75
C GLN A 74 -17.68 -20.11 23.17
N GLN A 75 -16.98 -20.81 22.25
CA GLN A 75 -15.64 -21.35 22.50
C GLN A 75 -14.62 -20.22 22.58
N LEU A 76 -14.68 -19.23 21.66
CA LEU A 76 -13.82 -18.06 21.71
C LEU A 76 -14.05 -17.21 22.98
N SER A 77 -15.29 -17.11 23.47
CA SER A 77 -15.60 -16.42 24.73
C SER A 77 -14.95 -17.12 25.93
N PHE A 78 -14.87 -18.43 25.90
CA PHE A 78 -14.16 -19.19 26.95
C PHE A 78 -12.68 -18.88 26.95
N LEU A 79 -12.06 -18.86 25.77
CA LEU A 79 -10.62 -18.53 25.62
C LEU A 79 -10.35 -17.06 25.95
N HIS A 80 -11.26 -16.16 25.61
CA HIS A 80 -11.15 -14.72 25.92
C HIS A 80 -11.31 -14.43 27.42
N GLY A 81 -11.91 -15.35 28.17
CA GLY A 81 -12.22 -15.18 29.60
C GLY A 81 -13.42 -14.26 29.87
N LYS A 82 -14.10 -13.79 28.83
CA LYS A 82 -15.32 -12.96 28.90
C LYS A 82 -16.27 -13.33 27.77
N LYS A 83 -17.58 -13.05 27.98
CA LYS A 83 -18.58 -13.22 26.95
C LYS A 83 -18.32 -12.22 25.80
N ILE A 84 -18.18 -12.71 24.60
CA ILE A 84 -18.15 -11.88 23.38
C ILE A 84 -19.59 -11.43 23.11
N ASN A 85 -19.81 -10.12 23.28
CA ASN A 85 -21.09 -9.50 23.09
C ASN A 85 -21.21 -8.87 21.70
N PRO A 86 -22.26 -9.16 20.90
CA PRO A 86 -22.36 -8.67 19.52
C PRO A 86 -22.40 -7.13 19.40
N GLN A 87 -22.83 -6.43 20.44
CA GLN A 87 -23.02 -4.97 20.40
C GLN A 87 -21.79 -4.21 20.89
N THR A 88 -21.01 -4.81 21.80
CA THR A 88 -19.95 -4.08 22.52
C THR A 88 -18.55 -4.66 22.33
N THR A 89 -18.43 -5.86 21.77
CA THR A 89 -17.13 -6.53 21.56
C THR A 89 -16.77 -6.55 20.08
N LEU A 90 -15.55 -6.12 19.75
CA LEU A 90 -14.95 -6.37 18.43
C LEU A 90 -14.19 -7.70 18.48
N LEU A 91 -14.58 -8.67 17.64
CA LEU A 91 -13.81 -9.88 17.41
C LEU A 91 -12.76 -9.63 16.33
N ILE A 92 -11.48 -9.80 16.68
CA ILE A 92 -10.36 -9.67 15.76
C ILE A 92 -9.73 -11.04 15.55
N LEU A 93 -9.68 -11.48 14.28
CA LEU A 93 -8.95 -12.67 13.83
C LEU A 93 -7.74 -12.20 13.01
N ASP A 94 -6.56 -12.25 13.59
CA ASP A 94 -5.33 -11.80 12.97
C ASP A 94 -4.62 -12.95 12.26
N GLU A 95 -3.87 -12.63 11.17
CA GLU A 95 -3.21 -13.58 10.27
C GLU A 95 -4.17 -14.69 9.80
N ILE A 96 -5.37 -14.28 9.35
CA ILE A 96 -6.49 -15.19 9.04
C ILE A 96 -6.15 -16.21 7.93
N GLN A 97 -5.16 -15.91 7.08
CA GLN A 97 -4.70 -16.84 6.05
C GLN A 97 -4.04 -18.11 6.61
N GLU A 98 -3.59 -18.10 7.87
CA GLU A 98 -3.00 -19.27 8.52
C GLU A 98 -4.07 -20.34 8.90
N CYS A 99 -5.37 -19.98 8.82
CA CYS A 99 -6.48 -20.90 9.10
C CYS A 99 -7.59 -20.78 8.06
N ASN A 100 -7.59 -21.66 7.05
CA ASN A 100 -8.58 -21.68 5.97
C ASN A 100 -10.02 -21.86 6.49
N GLU A 101 -10.19 -22.65 7.54
CA GLU A 101 -11.48 -22.89 8.18
C GLU A 101 -12.05 -21.64 8.83
N ALA A 102 -11.20 -20.79 9.44
CA ALA A 102 -11.61 -19.51 9.99
C ALA A 102 -12.03 -18.54 8.88
N LEU A 103 -11.28 -18.51 7.77
CA LEU A 103 -11.63 -17.70 6.61
C LEU A 103 -13.00 -18.12 6.02
N ASN A 104 -13.23 -19.44 5.90
CA ASN A 104 -14.52 -19.99 5.44
C ASN A 104 -15.66 -19.69 6.41
N ALA A 105 -15.41 -19.66 7.72
CA ALA A 105 -16.42 -19.37 8.72
C ALA A 105 -16.99 -17.96 8.59
N LEU A 106 -16.28 -17.01 7.99
CA LEU A 106 -16.76 -15.64 7.76
C LEU A 106 -18.08 -15.60 6.96
N LYS A 107 -18.27 -16.58 6.05
CA LYS A 107 -19.54 -16.71 5.34
C LYS A 107 -20.72 -16.90 6.31
N TYR A 108 -20.57 -17.80 7.27
CA TYR A 108 -21.61 -18.11 8.23
C TYR A 108 -21.83 -16.98 9.24
N PHE A 109 -20.76 -16.27 9.63
CA PHE A 109 -20.91 -15.04 10.40
C PHE A 109 -21.75 -13.99 9.65
N CYS A 110 -21.53 -13.84 8.34
CA CYS A 110 -22.32 -12.93 7.52
C CYS A 110 -23.80 -13.34 7.41
N GLU A 111 -24.09 -14.65 7.30
CA GLU A 111 -25.44 -15.16 7.01
C GLU A 111 -26.27 -15.43 8.27
N GLU A 112 -25.67 -15.92 9.34
CA GLU A 112 -26.35 -16.48 10.51
C GLU A 112 -26.12 -15.69 11.81
N ALA A 113 -25.07 -14.83 11.83
CA ALA A 113 -24.71 -14.04 12.99
C ALA A 113 -24.16 -12.63 12.62
N PRO A 114 -24.87 -11.87 11.75
CA PRO A 114 -24.42 -10.56 11.28
C PRO A 114 -24.35 -9.50 12.39
N GLU A 115 -24.96 -9.76 13.53
CA GLU A 115 -24.91 -8.91 14.71
C GLU A 115 -23.50 -8.78 15.29
N TYR A 116 -22.62 -9.79 15.12
CA TYR A 116 -21.26 -9.76 15.62
C TYR A 116 -20.34 -8.91 14.72
N ALA A 117 -19.59 -8.02 15.34
CA ALA A 117 -18.56 -7.26 14.65
C ALA A 117 -17.29 -8.11 14.54
N VAL A 118 -17.03 -8.67 13.36
CA VAL A 118 -15.84 -9.51 13.09
C VAL A 118 -14.93 -8.77 12.13
N ALA A 119 -13.69 -8.55 12.51
CA ALA A 119 -12.66 -7.94 11.67
C ALA A 119 -11.44 -8.85 11.61
N CYS A 120 -10.90 -9.03 10.41
CA CYS A 120 -9.75 -9.89 10.14
C CYS A 120 -8.62 -9.09 9.52
N ALA A 121 -7.40 -9.46 9.86
CA ALA A 121 -6.22 -8.98 9.15
C ALA A 121 -5.46 -10.17 8.54
N GLY A 122 -4.87 -9.93 7.36
CA GLY A 122 -4.00 -10.91 6.74
C GLY A 122 -2.98 -10.22 5.84
N SER A 123 -1.72 -10.60 5.92
CA SER A 123 -0.64 -9.99 5.16
C SER A 123 -0.58 -10.57 3.78
N LEU A 124 -0.63 -11.72 3.41
CA LEU A 124 -0.49 -12.30 2.08
C LEU A 124 -1.81 -12.86 1.51
N LEU A 125 -2.93 -12.27 1.93
CA LEU A 125 -4.25 -12.81 1.63
C LEU A 125 -4.52 -12.91 0.11
N GLY A 126 -4.07 -11.92 -0.67
CA GLY A 126 -4.20 -11.95 -2.14
C GLY A 126 -3.49 -13.13 -2.80
N ILE A 127 -2.36 -13.54 -2.23
CA ILE A 127 -1.59 -14.70 -2.71
C ILE A 127 -2.27 -15.99 -2.26
N TYR A 128 -2.66 -16.04 -0.99
CA TYR A 128 -3.28 -17.22 -0.40
C TYR A 128 -4.55 -17.65 -1.15
N LEU A 129 -5.34 -16.68 -1.61
CA LEU A 129 -6.59 -16.93 -2.33
C LEU A 129 -6.39 -17.58 -3.71
N ASN A 130 -5.21 -17.45 -4.29
CA ASN A 130 -4.89 -18.04 -5.59
C ASN A 130 -4.33 -19.48 -5.50
N HIS A 131 -4.09 -20.00 -4.29
CA HIS A 131 -3.68 -21.39 -4.12
C HIS A 131 -4.85 -22.35 -4.34
N ILE A 132 -4.60 -23.42 -5.11
CA ILE A 132 -5.57 -24.48 -5.40
C ILE A 132 -6.02 -25.13 -4.09
N GLY A 133 -7.32 -25.15 -3.84
CA GLY A 133 -7.91 -25.76 -2.64
C GLY A 133 -8.32 -24.77 -1.54
N ASN A 134 -7.92 -23.53 -1.62
CA ASN A 134 -8.38 -22.49 -0.70
C ASN A 134 -9.77 -21.97 -1.15
N SER A 135 -10.67 -21.84 -0.18
CA SER A 135 -12.00 -21.27 -0.41
C SER A 135 -12.08 -19.90 0.23
N PHE A 136 -12.69 -18.96 -0.48
CA PHE A 136 -12.93 -17.62 0.03
C PHE A 136 -14.43 -17.31 0.06
N PRO A 137 -14.95 -16.63 1.08
CA PRO A 137 -16.37 -16.28 1.21
C PRO A 137 -16.77 -15.13 0.26
N VAL A 138 -16.75 -15.40 -1.05
CA VAL A 138 -17.07 -14.42 -2.10
C VAL A 138 -18.40 -13.73 -1.83
N GLY A 139 -18.41 -12.40 -1.83
CA GLY A 139 -19.60 -11.58 -1.60
C GLY A 139 -20.11 -11.56 -0.14
N LYS A 140 -19.42 -12.24 0.80
CA LYS A 140 -19.84 -12.37 2.21
C LYS A 140 -18.93 -11.60 3.18
N VAL A 141 -17.98 -10.85 2.66
CA VAL A 141 -17.07 -10.01 3.43
C VAL A 141 -16.97 -8.61 2.83
N ASN A 142 -16.66 -7.63 3.66
CA ASN A 142 -16.20 -6.31 3.26
C ASN A 142 -14.67 -6.30 3.17
N HIS A 143 -14.12 -5.48 2.29
CA HIS A 143 -12.69 -5.34 2.09
C HIS A 143 -12.24 -3.92 2.35
N LEU A 144 -11.14 -3.75 3.09
CA LEU A 144 -10.41 -2.51 3.20
C LEU A 144 -8.94 -2.76 2.88
N SER A 145 -8.33 -1.82 2.17
CA SER A 145 -6.89 -1.85 1.89
C SER A 145 -6.15 -0.90 2.81
N MET A 146 -5.07 -1.38 3.40
CA MET A 146 -4.18 -0.57 4.24
C MET A 146 -2.82 -0.42 3.58
N TYR A 147 -2.43 0.82 3.39
CA TYR A 147 -1.17 1.23 2.77
C TYR A 147 -0.16 1.68 3.84
N PRO A 148 1.13 1.87 3.51
CA PRO A 148 2.04 2.62 4.34
C PRO A 148 1.45 3.98 4.73
N LEU A 149 2.00 4.63 5.76
CA LEU A 149 1.61 6.00 6.13
C LEU A 149 1.69 6.91 4.91
N THR A 150 0.66 7.72 4.71
CA THR A 150 0.75 8.84 3.77
C THR A 150 1.59 9.97 4.36
N PHE A 151 2.09 10.86 3.51
CA PHE A 151 2.80 12.05 4.00
C PHE A 151 1.92 12.90 4.93
N THR A 152 0.62 12.98 4.68
CA THR A 152 -0.32 13.71 5.53
C THR A 152 -0.49 13.06 6.90
N GLU A 153 -0.57 11.73 7.00
CA GLU A 153 -0.57 11.01 8.29
C GLU A 153 0.74 11.20 9.06
N PHE A 154 1.88 11.18 8.35
CA PHE A 154 3.19 11.46 8.93
C PHE A 154 3.28 12.89 9.43
N LEU A 155 2.90 13.88 8.61
CA LEU A 155 2.94 15.30 8.94
C LEU A 155 2.04 15.62 10.14
N LYS A 156 0.86 15.03 10.22
CA LYS A 156 -0.07 15.20 11.35
C LYS A 156 0.56 14.82 12.68
N THR A 157 1.48 13.86 12.69
CA THR A 157 2.20 13.43 13.90
C THR A 157 3.47 14.25 14.13
N LYS A 158 4.22 14.57 13.06
CA LYS A 158 5.49 15.29 13.12
C LYS A 158 5.30 16.79 13.43
N ASP A 159 4.37 17.44 12.74
CA ASP A 159 4.05 18.86 12.89
C ASP A 159 2.52 19.08 12.76
N PRO A 160 1.76 18.88 13.85
CA PRO A 160 0.31 19.05 13.86
C PRO A 160 -0.14 20.43 13.40
N ASN A 161 0.60 21.48 13.76
CA ASN A 161 0.26 22.87 13.40
C ASN A 161 0.38 23.10 11.88
N MET A 162 1.41 22.53 11.24
CA MET A 162 1.58 22.58 9.79
C MET A 162 0.48 21.79 9.10
N TYR A 163 0.11 20.62 9.62
CA TYR A 163 -1.01 19.84 9.10
C TYR A 163 -2.33 20.62 9.17
N GLU A 164 -2.65 21.23 10.32
CA GLU A 164 -3.84 22.08 10.47
C GLU A 164 -3.82 23.27 9.50
N TYR A 165 -2.68 23.93 9.36
CA TYR A 165 -2.51 25.02 8.39
C TYR A 165 -2.85 24.56 6.98
N LEU A 166 -2.36 23.40 6.52
CA LEU A 166 -2.68 22.85 5.20
C LEU A 166 -4.18 22.54 5.04
N CYS A 167 -4.84 22.07 6.10
CA CYS A 167 -6.29 21.81 6.07
C CYS A 167 -7.14 23.09 5.90
N PHE A 168 -6.62 24.24 6.28
CA PHE A 168 -7.31 25.55 6.10
C PHE A 168 -7.15 26.12 4.69
N ILE A 169 -6.22 25.62 3.88
CA ILE A 169 -6.02 26.11 2.50
C ILE A 169 -7.20 25.64 1.63
N LYS A 170 -7.98 26.59 1.14
CA LYS A 170 -9.14 26.34 0.26
C LYS A 170 -8.85 26.61 -1.22
N GLU A 171 -7.82 27.40 -1.48
CA GLU A 171 -7.45 27.83 -2.84
C GLU A 171 -6.02 27.38 -3.16
N ILE A 172 -5.80 26.97 -4.39
CA ILE A 172 -4.45 26.63 -4.87
C ILE A 172 -3.68 27.93 -5.09
N ALA A 173 -2.84 28.28 -4.11
CA ALA A 173 -1.97 29.46 -4.14
C ALA A 173 -0.56 29.09 -3.64
N PRO A 174 0.48 29.84 -4.04
CA PRO A 174 1.82 29.65 -3.49
C PRO A 174 1.83 29.82 -1.98
N LEU A 175 2.50 28.89 -1.29
CA LEU A 175 2.70 29.00 0.16
C LEU A 175 3.70 30.11 0.48
N PRO A 176 3.52 30.85 1.61
CA PRO A 176 4.58 31.70 2.14
C PRO A 176 5.86 30.89 2.38
N GLN A 177 7.02 31.50 2.08
CA GLN A 177 8.31 30.80 2.06
C GLN A 177 8.61 30.04 3.37
N ILE A 178 8.29 30.63 4.52
CA ILE A 178 8.51 30.00 5.82
C ILE A 178 7.74 28.68 6.01
N PHE A 179 6.51 28.60 5.47
CA PHE A 179 5.69 27.38 5.53
C PHE A 179 6.16 26.36 4.49
N PHE A 180 6.57 26.83 3.32
CA PHE A 180 7.16 25.99 2.30
C PHE A 180 8.44 25.31 2.79
N ASP A 181 9.34 26.05 3.45
CA ASP A 181 10.60 25.50 3.95
C ASP A 181 10.36 24.42 5.04
N LYS A 182 9.45 24.68 5.98
CA LYS A 182 9.05 23.68 7.00
C LYS A 182 8.41 22.43 6.40
N LEU A 183 7.53 22.63 5.43
CA LEU A 183 6.89 21.51 4.74
C LEU A 183 7.91 20.67 3.97
N ARG A 184 8.85 21.35 3.31
CA ARG A 184 9.97 20.70 2.59
C ARG A 184 10.86 19.88 3.54
N GLU A 185 11.20 20.42 4.71
CA GLU A 185 11.96 19.69 5.74
C GLU A 185 11.23 18.41 6.17
N SER A 186 9.93 18.51 6.46
CA SER A 186 9.09 17.36 6.82
C SER A 186 8.98 16.35 5.68
N PHE A 187 8.92 16.84 4.44
CA PHE A 187 8.86 16.00 3.25
C PHE A 187 10.19 15.25 2.99
N VAL A 188 11.33 15.90 3.22
CA VAL A 188 12.65 15.24 3.13
C VAL A 188 12.76 14.15 4.19
N ALA A 189 12.36 14.42 5.44
CA ALA A 189 12.34 13.41 6.49
C ALA A 189 11.47 12.19 6.11
N TYR A 190 10.26 12.44 5.58
CA TYR A 190 9.39 11.38 5.08
C TYR A 190 10.01 10.62 3.91
N SER A 191 10.68 11.31 2.97
CA SER A 191 11.34 10.66 1.83
C SER A 191 12.48 9.74 2.26
N ILE A 192 13.11 10.02 3.42
CA ILE A 192 14.15 9.19 4.02
C ILE A 192 13.55 7.94 4.67
N CYS A 193 12.58 8.11 5.58
CA CYS A 193 12.02 6.99 6.35
C CYS A 193 10.89 6.24 5.61
N GLY A 194 10.26 6.87 4.62
CA GLY A 194 9.05 6.35 3.99
C GLY A 194 7.84 6.37 4.91
N GLY A 195 6.82 5.61 4.51
CA GLY A 195 5.56 5.47 5.24
C GLY A 195 5.44 4.17 6.04
N MET A 196 6.50 3.36 6.16
CA MET A 196 6.46 2.20 7.05
C MET A 196 6.43 2.67 8.51
N PRO A 197 5.49 2.17 9.37
CA PRO A 197 5.24 2.74 10.69
C PRO A 197 6.46 2.78 11.61
N GLU A 198 7.29 1.74 11.63
CA GLU A 198 8.45 1.67 12.51
C GLU A 198 9.53 2.68 12.10
N PRO A 199 10.05 2.71 10.85
CA PRO A 199 11.00 3.73 10.42
C PRO A 199 10.48 5.15 10.59
N ALA A 200 9.19 5.38 10.31
CA ALA A 200 8.56 6.70 10.49
C ALA A 200 8.51 7.11 11.96
N THR A 201 8.25 6.19 12.88
CA THR A 201 8.31 6.44 14.33
C THR A 201 9.72 6.80 14.78
N LEU A 202 10.72 6.02 14.34
CA LEU A 202 12.12 6.29 14.65
C LEU A 202 12.59 7.66 14.15
N MET A 203 12.14 8.06 12.97
CA MET A 203 12.42 9.37 12.40
C MET A 203 11.80 10.51 13.24
N ILE A 204 10.55 10.36 13.69
CA ILE A 204 9.85 11.40 14.46
C ILE A 204 10.39 11.48 15.88
N ASP A 205 10.56 10.34 16.56
CA ASP A 205 10.88 10.30 17.97
C ASP A 205 12.37 10.59 18.25
N PHE A 206 13.26 10.17 17.35
CA PHE A 206 14.71 10.22 17.58
C PHE A 206 15.49 11.03 16.52
N ASN A 207 14.92 11.26 15.35
CA ASN A 207 15.61 11.85 14.18
C ASN A 207 16.96 11.14 13.87
N ASP A 208 16.99 9.81 14.06
CA ASP A 208 18.16 8.97 13.98
C ASP A 208 18.13 8.16 12.69
N MET A 209 18.93 8.58 11.71
CA MET A 209 18.94 7.99 10.37
C MET A 209 19.54 6.58 10.35
N GLU A 210 20.49 6.27 11.23
CA GLU A 210 21.08 4.93 11.31
C GLU A 210 20.05 3.90 11.79
N LYS A 211 19.24 4.27 12.79
CA LYS A 211 18.12 3.42 13.24
C LYS A 211 17.04 3.26 12.18
N VAL A 212 16.71 4.33 11.46
CA VAL A 212 15.76 4.30 10.35
C VAL A 212 16.26 3.34 9.26
N ASP A 213 17.54 3.44 8.87
CA ASP A 213 18.14 2.57 7.86
C ASP A 213 18.20 1.12 8.31
N SER A 214 18.47 0.87 9.60
CA SER A 214 18.42 -0.48 10.19
C SER A 214 17.01 -1.06 10.08
N ALA A 215 16.00 -0.33 10.53
CA ALA A 215 14.60 -0.78 10.46
C ALA A 215 14.14 -1.05 9.03
N LEU A 216 14.51 -0.19 8.07
CA LEU A 216 14.20 -0.42 6.65
C LEU A 216 14.88 -1.67 6.10
N ARG A 217 16.16 -1.92 6.46
CA ARG A 217 16.88 -3.16 6.09
C ARG A 217 16.20 -4.40 6.67
N ASP A 218 15.77 -4.34 7.92
CA ASP A 218 15.09 -5.46 8.58
C ASP A 218 13.77 -5.79 7.88
N ILE A 219 12.99 -4.77 7.49
CA ILE A 219 11.77 -4.95 6.69
C ILE A 219 12.07 -5.61 5.33
N LEU A 220 13.11 -5.16 4.62
CA LEU A 220 13.51 -5.74 3.34
C LEU A 220 13.96 -7.20 3.49
N ASN A 221 14.69 -7.53 4.56
CA ASN A 221 15.09 -8.89 4.90
C ASN A 221 13.89 -9.78 5.20
N ASP A 222 12.92 -9.28 5.97
CA ASP A 222 11.68 -10.00 6.29
C ASP A 222 10.89 -10.30 5.03
N TYR A 223 10.79 -9.36 4.07
CA TYR A 223 10.16 -9.62 2.78
C TYR A 223 10.89 -10.71 1.98
N ALA A 224 12.22 -10.70 1.99
CA ALA A 224 13.01 -11.74 1.31
C ALA A 224 12.79 -13.13 1.94
N LEU A 225 12.63 -13.21 3.26
CA LEU A 225 12.26 -14.45 3.96
C LEU A 225 10.84 -14.90 3.61
N ASP A 226 9.88 -13.97 3.50
CA ASP A 226 8.51 -14.28 3.08
C ASP A 226 8.45 -14.84 1.64
N PHE A 227 9.32 -14.38 0.74
CA PHE A 227 9.41 -14.94 -0.61
C PHE A 227 9.74 -16.43 -0.58
N VAL A 228 10.61 -16.84 0.34
CA VAL A 228 10.98 -18.26 0.49
C VAL A 228 9.89 -19.04 1.22
N LYS A 229 9.31 -18.47 2.28
CA LYS A 229 8.32 -19.16 3.14
C LYS A 229 7.01 -19.46 2.42
N HIS A 230 6.55 -18.51 1.59
CA HIS A 230 5.20 -18.54 1.02
C HIS A 230 5.16 -18.85 -0.48
N THR A 231 6.27 -19.34 -1.06
CA THR A 231 6.33 -19.73 -2.47
C THR A 231 7.11 -21.02 -2.68
N THR A 232 7.14 -21.49 -3.92
CA THR A 232 7.93 -22.66 -4.30
C THR A 232 9.42 -22.31 -4.43
N SER A 233 10.30 -23.30 -4.28
CA SER A 233 11.74 -23.13 -4.49
C SER A 233 12.13 -22.61 -5.88
N ALA A 234 11.25 -22.80 -6.88
CA ALA A 234 11.44 -22.30 -8.25
C ALA A 234 11.00 -20.83 -8.40
N LEU A 235 9.98 -20.37 -7.65
CA LEU A 235 9.42 -19.03 -7.78
C LEU A 235 10.13 -18.00 -6.89
N ALA A 236 10.53 -18.38 -5.68
CA ALA A 236 11.18 -17.49 -4.72
C ALA A 236 12.41 -16.73 -5.28
N PRO A 237 13.36 -17.39 -5.98
CA PRO A 237 14.50 -16.68 -6.58
C PRO A 237 14.06 -15.68 -7.66
N ARG A 238 13.00 -15.98 -8.44
CA ARG A 238 12.51 -15.09 -9.49
C ARG A 238 11.86 -13.84 -8.90
N ILE A 239 11.11 -13.99 -7.80
CA ILE A 239 10.55 -12.85 -7.05
C ILE A 239 11.68 -11.97 -6.55
N ASN A 240 12.71 -12.56 -5.95
CA ASN A 240 13.88 -11.83 -5.45
C ASN A 240 14.62 -11.07 -6.56
N TYR A 241 14.80 -11.70 -7.74
CA TYR A 241 15.42 -11.02 -8.88
C TYR A 241 14.60 -9.84 -9.36
N VAL A 242 13.27 -9.96 -9.49
CA VAL A 242 12.39 -8.85 -9.89
C VAL A 242 12.46 -7.74 -8.85
N TRP A 243 12.32 -8.07 -7.55
CA TRP A 243 12.37 -7.13 -6.44
C TRP A 243 13.66 -6.32 -6.43
N ASN A 244 14.82 -7.00 -6.47
CA ASN A 244 16.12 -6.35 -6.46
C ASN A 244 16.45 -5.59 -7.75
N SER A 245 15.71 -5.81 -8.84
CA SER A 245 15.89 -5.06 -10.08
C SER A 245 15.20 -3.69 -10.08
N LEU A 246 14.28 -3.42 -9.14
CA LEU A 246 13.48 -2.18 -9.12
C LEU A 246 14.35 -0.91 -9.21
N PRO A 247 15.45 -0.75 -8.45
CA PRO A 247 16.32 0.42 -8.59
C PRO A 247 16.84 0.61 -10.01
N SER A 248 17.33 -0.46 -10.64
CA SER A 248 17.86 -0.41 -12.01
C SER A 248 16.78 -0.13 -13.06
N GLN A 249 15.55 -0.63 -12.84
CA GLN A 249 14.41 -0.35 -13.72
C GLN A 249 14.02 1.13 -13.66
N LEU A 250 13.97 1.71 -12.45
CA LEU A 250 13.56 3.09 -12.21
C LEU A 250 14.65 4.12 -12.50
N ALA A 251 15.92 3.73 -12.51
CA ALA A 251 17.05 4.60 -12.92
C ALA A 251 17.06 4.92 -14.43
N LYS A 252 16.32 4.16 -15.24
CA LYS A 252 16.26 4.41 -16.69
C LYS A 252 15.40 5.64 -17.00
N GLU A 253 15.76 6.33 -18.08
CA GLU A 253 15.05 7.53 -18.52
C GLU A 253 13.54 7.33 -18.72
N ASN A 254 13.14 6.22 -19.35
CA ASN A 254 11.73 5.92 -19.64
C ASN A 254 11.06 4.98 -18.61
N ARG A 255 11.81 4.45 -17.64
CA ARG A 255 11.37 3.55 -16.56
C ARG A 255 10.50 2.36 -16.98
N LYS A 256 10.45 2.03 -18.28
CA LYS A 256 9.77 0.82 -18.77
C LYS A 256 10.47 -0.41 -18.21
N PHE A 257 9.68 -1.36 -17.75
CA PHE A 257 10.23 -2.62 -17.25
C PHE A 257 10.92 -3.41 -18.35
N VAL A 258 12.15 -3.82 -18.08
CA VAL A 258 13.00 -4.56 -19.02
C VAL A 258 13.48 -5.84 -18.37
N TYR A 259 13.03 -6.97 -18.88
CA TYR A 259 13.35 -8.29 -18.31
C TYR A 259 14.85 -8.57 -18.27
N GLN A 260 15.63 -8.07 -19.24
CA GLN A 260 17.07 -8.25 -19.25
C GLN A 260 17.81 -7.55 -18.10
N LEU A 261 17.19 -6.54 -17.44
CA LEU A 261 17.74 -5.95 -16.23
C LEU A 261 17.47 -6.80 -14.99
N VAL A 262 16.50 -7.70 -15.05
CA VAL A 262 16.28 -8.70 -13.97
C VAL A 262 17.42 -9.71 -13.99
N ARG A 263 17.74 -10.23 -15.19
CA ARG A 263 18.85 -11.15 -15.45
C ARG A 263 19.18 -11.17 -16.94
N PRO A 264 20.44 -11.28 -17.33
CA PRO A 264 20.81 -11.49 -18.73
C PRO A 264 20.07 -12.69 -19.35
N GLY A 265 19.41 -12.48 -20.49
CA GLY A 265 18.65 -13.51 -21.19
C GLY A 265 17.24 -13.77 -20.63
N ALA A 266 16.78 -13.04 -19.61
CA ALA A 266 15.44 -13.19 -19.03
C ALA A 266 14.33 -12.91 -20.05
N ARG A 267 13.26 -13.72 -19.99
CA ARG A 267 12.08 -13.63 -20.86
C ARG A 267 10.83 -13.40 -20.02
N ALA A 268 9.83 -12.71 -20.58
CA ALA A 268 8.57 -12.36 -19.92
C ALA A 268 7.93 -13.57 -19.21
N ARG A 269 7.71 -14.66 -19.91
CA ARG A 269 7.09 -15.89 -19.40
C ARG A 269 7.74 -16.50 -18.16
N GLU A 270 8.99 -16.13 -17.86
CA GLU A 270 9.74 -16.66 -16.72
C GLU A 270 9.48 -15.86 -15.44
N TYR A 271 9.04 -14.60 -15.58
CA TYR A 271 8.93 -13.65 -14.45
C TYR A 271 7.51 -13.08 -14.26
N GLU A 272 6.55 -13.40 -15.15
CA GLU A 272 5.18 -12.91 -15.01
C GLU A 272 4.55 -13.33 -13.68
N ASP A 273 4.73 -14.59 -13.28
CA ASP A 273 4.24 -15.10 -12.00
C ASP A 273 4.91 -14.40 -10.81
N ALA A 274 6.19 -14.07 -10.91
CA ALA A 274 6.92 -13.33 -9.87
C ALA A 274 6.41 -11.89 -9.73
N ILE A 275 6.14 -11.22 -10.85
CA ILE A 275 5.56 -9.87 -10.85
C ILE A 275 4.15 -9.90 -10.27
N LEU A 276 3.33 -10.86 -10.70
CA LEU A 276 1.97 -11.04 -10.18
C LEU A 276 1.98 -11.30 -8.67
N TRP A 277 2.91 -12.12 -8.19
CA TRP A 277 3.06 -12.39 -6.76
C TRP A 277 3.38 -11.11 -5.98
N LEU A 278 4.36 -10.32 -6.43
CA LEU A 278 4.74 -9.06 -5.78
C LEU A 278 3.58 -8.04 -5.79
N GLU A 279 2.80 -7.97 -6.86
CA GLU A 279 1.62 -7.12 -6.97
C GLU A 279 0.52 -7.57 -5.99
N GLN A 280 0.24 -8.87 -5.88
CA GLN A 280 -0.74 -9.45 -4.96
C GLN A 280 -0.30 -9.34 -3.48
N ALA A 281 1.00 -9.40 -3.22
CA ALA A 281 1.58 -9.13 -1.90
C ALA A 281 1.47 -7.64 -1.52
N GLY A 282 1.13 -6.77 -2.47
CA GLY A 282 1.08 -5.32 -2.28
C GLY A 282 2.46 -4.67 -2.14
N LEU A 283 3.52 -5.33 -2.63
CA LEU A 283 4.90 -4.85 -2.52
C LEU A 283 5.31 -3.96 -3.69
N ILE A 284 4.62 -4.08 -4.82
CA ILE A 284 4.82 -3.26 -6.01
C ILE A 284 3.50 -2.71 -6.54
N ASN A 285 3.60 -1.56 -7.21
CA ASN A 285 2.53 -0.97 -8.00
C ASN A 285 2.89 -1.08 -9.49
N LYS A 286 2.04 -1.73 -10.27
CA LYS A 286 2.21 -1.89 -11.72
C LYS A 286 1.42 -0.81 -12.45
N VAL A 287 2.09 -0.03 -13.28
CA VAL A 287 1.52 1.05 -14.09
C VAL A 287 1.64 0.68 -15.56
N VAL A 288 0.51 0.42 -16.20
CA VAL A 288 0.42 -0.09 -17.58
C VAL A 288 0.35 1.05 -18.57
N LEU A 289 0.89 0.86 -19.78
CA LEU A 289 0.76 1.83 -20.86
C LEU A 289 -0.68 1.88 -21.38
N SER A 290 -1.26 3.08 -21.45
CA SER A 290 -2.49 3.32 -22.22
C SER A 290 -2.14 3.83 -23.62
N LYS A 291 -2.49 3.06 -24.65
CA LYS A 291 -2.24 3.44 -26.06
C LYS A 291 -3.10 4.64 -26.51
N SER A 292 -4.28 4.75 -25.95
CA SER A 292 -5.24 5.82 -26.30
C SER A 292 -6.03 6.19 -25.03
N PRO A 293 -5.69 7.28 -24.35
CA PRO A 293 -6.36 7.68 -23.11
C PRO A 293 -7.80 8.12 -23.35
N LYS A 294 -8.71 7.15 -23.41
CA LYS A 294 -10.15 7.33 -23.55
C LYS A 294 -10.89 6.54 -22.47
N LEU A 295 -12.13 6.90 -22.21
CA LEU A 295 -12.98 6.16 -21.27
C LEU A 295 -13.61 4.92 -21.93
N PRO A 296 -13.67 3.77 -21.25
CA PRO A 296 -12.98 3.49 -19.99
C PRO A 296 -11.48 3.25 -20.23
N LEU A 297 -10.63 3.85 -19.40
CA LEU A 297 -9.18 3.84 -19.60
C LEU A 297 -8.58 2.43 -19.72
N LYS A 298 -9.14 1.47 -18.96
CA LYS A 298 -8.73 0.05 -18.97
C LYS A 298 -8.86 -0.64 -20.33
N ALA A 299 -9.78 -0.18 -21.18
CA ALA A 299 -9.99 -0.78 -22.50
C ALA A 299 -8.83 -0.55 -23.49
N TYR A 300 -7.94 0.38 -23.16
CA TYR A 300 -6.82 0.77 -24.03
C TYR A 300 -5.46 0.39 -23.43
N ASP A 301 -5.44 -0.52 -22.45
CA ASP A 301 -4.22 -1.01 -21.80
C ASP A 301 -3.37 -1.82 -22.79
N ASP A 302 -2.06 -1.53 -22.83
CA ASP A 302 -1.05 -2.38 -23.43
C ASP A 302 -0.35 -3.16 -22.32
N LEU A 303 -0.83 -4.37 -22.07
CA LEU A 303 -0.32 -5.22 -20.97
C LEU A 303 1.14 -5.65 -21.17
N SER A 304 1.67 -5.56 -22.38
CA SER A 304 3.06 -5.92 -22.67
C SER A 304 4.07 -4.85 -22.24
N THR A 305 3.58 -3.63 -21.96
CA THR A 305 4.42 -2.48 -21.66
C THR A 305 3.95 -1.82 -20.36
N PHE A 306 4.80 -1.84 -19.34
CA PHE A 306 4.46 -1.34 -18.01
C PHE A 306 5.70 -0.82 -17.28
N LYS A 307 5.45 -0.11 -16.19
CA LYS A 307 6.45 0.33 -15.20
C LYS A 307 6.13 -0.36 -13.87
N LEU A 308 7.15 -0.63 -13.04
CA LEU A 308 7.00 -1.13 -11.67
C LEU A 308 7.58 -0.13 -10.69
N TYR A 309 6.82 0.15 -9.65
CA TYR A 309 7.21 1.03 -8.54
C TYR A 309 7.11 0.25 -7.23
N ALA A 310 7.98 0.58 -6.28
CA ALA A 310 7.91 -0.02 -4.95
C ALA A 310 6.69 0.47 -4.16
N LEU A 311 6.25 -0.34 -3.21
CA LEU A 311 5.19 0.01 -2.26
C LEU A 311 5.42 1.34 -1.55
N ASP A 312 6.68 1.61 -1.18
CA ASP A 312 7.06 2.72 -0.31
C ASP A 312 8.38 3.36 -0.75
N VAL A 313 8.45 4.70 -0.63
CA VAL A 313 9.63 5.48 -1.07
C VAL A 313 10.85 5.24 -0.18
N GLY A 314 10.68 5.03 1.12
CA GLY A 314 11.78 4.71 2.05
C GLY A 314 12.36 3.32 1.76
N LEU A 315 11.49 2.34 1.49
CA LEU A 315 11.91 1.00 1.07
C LEU A 315 12.66 1.04 -0.26
N LEU A 316 12.18 1.83 -1.25
CA LEU A 316 12.88 2.00 -2.52
C LEU A 316 14.24 2.64 -2.31
N ARG A 317 14.34 3.67 -1.46
CA ARG A 317 15.61 4.32 -1.13
C ARG A 317 16.60 3.31 -0.55
N GLN A 318 16.16 2.53 0.45
CA GLN A 318 17.01 1.54 1.10
C GLN A 318 17.39 0.39 0.16
N LEU A 319 16.46 -0.08 -0.67
CA LEU A 319 16.73 -1.10 -1.70
C LEU A 319 17.74 -0.61 -2.75
N SER A 320 17.79 0.71 -2.96
CA SER A 320 18.75 1.37 -3.85
C SER A 320 20.11 1.66 -3.20
N GLU A 321 20.30 1.26 -1.94
CA GLU A 321 21.49 1.56 -1.14
C GLU A 321 21.83 3.07 -1.10
N LEU A 322 20.80 3.92 -1.21
CA LEU A 322 20.96 5.36 -1.25
C LEU A 322 21.03 5.91 0.18
N ASP A 323 22.18 6.49 0.54
CA ASP A 323 22.39 7.09 1.85
C ASP A 323 21.45 8.27 2.10
N ALA A 324 20.93 8.38 3.33
CA ALA A 324 20.00 9.43 3.73
C ALA A 324 20.58 10.85 3.56
N SER A 325 21.90 11.01 3.76
CA SER A 325 22.59 12.30 3.61
C SER A 325 22.49 12.89 2.19
N VAL A 326 22.35 12.03 1.19
CA VAL A 326 22.22 12.44 -0.23
C VAL A 326 20.92 13.24 -0.44
N LEU A 327 19.83 12.86 0.25
CA LEU A 327 18.55 13.59 0.19
C LEU A 327 18.63 14.93 0.91
N LEU A 328 19.40 15.00 1.99
CA LEU A 328 19.60 16.24 2.76
C LEU A 328 20.47 17.25 2.02
N LEU A 329 21.55 16.79 1.39
CA LEU A 329 22.56 17.65 0.79
C LEU A 329 22.28 17.97 -0.69
N SER A 330 21.30 17.34 -1.33
CA SER A 330 20.93 17.52 -2.74
C SER A 330 22.16 17.42 -3.67
N THR A 331 22.97 16.38 -3.52
CA THR A 331 24.22 16.21 -4.27
C THR A 331 23.95 16.01 -5.76
N PRO A 332 24.85 16.48 -6.68
CA PRO A 332 24.64 16.37 -8.13
C PRO A 332 24.38 14.94 -8.64
N GLY A 333 25.07 13.94 -8.11
CA GLY A 333 24.87 12.53 -8.52
C GLY A 333 23.52 11.94 -8.15
N TYR A 334 22.80 12.56 -7.22
CA TYR A 334 21.45 12.19 -6.83
C TYR A 334 20.37 12.69 -7.81
N MET A 335 20.65 13.76 -8.55
CA MET A 335 19.66 14.43 -9.40
C MET A 335 19.00 13.50 -10.42
N GLU A 336 19.75 12.53 -10.96
CA GLU A 336 19.21 11.56 -11.91
C GLU A 336 18.22 10.59 -11.24
N TYR A 337 18.53 10.13 -10.03
CA TYR A 337 17.66 9.18 -9.31
C TYR A 337 16.52 9.86 -8.54
N LYS A 338 16.60 11.16 -8.26
CA LYS A 338 15.56 11.96 -7.60
C LYS A 338 14.21 11.85 -8.31
N GLY A 339 14.22 11.83 -9.64
CA GLY A 339 13.00 11.64 -10.43
C GLY A 339 12.31 10.30 -10.18
N ALA A 340 13.08 9.22 -9.96
CA ALA A 340 12.53 7.89 -9.64
C ALA A 340 11.85 7.87 -8.28
N LEU A 341 12.48 8.45 -7.26
CA LEU A 341 11.88 8.57 -5.92
C LEU A 341 10.65 9.47 -5.93
N ALA A 342 10.68 10.58 -6.70
CA ALA A 342 9.54 11.47 -6.85
C ALA A 342 8.32 10.77 -7.46
N GLU A 343 8.50 10.05 -8.56
CA GLU A 343 7.40 9.29 -9.17
C GLU A 343 6.90 8.19 -8.26
N ASN A 344 7.80 7.45 -7.59
CA ASN A 344 7.40 6.42 -6.64
C ASN A 344 6.54 7.00 -5.50
N TYR A 345 6.98 8.13 -4.91
CA TYR A 345 6.23 8.81 -3.87
C TYR A 345 4.84 9.27 -4.35
N VAL A 346 4.77 9.90 -5.53
CA VAL A 346 3.50 10.38 -6.09
C VAL A 346 2.55 9.20 -6.31
N LEU A 347 3.02 8.11 -6.90
CA LEU A 347 2.20 6.92 -7.11
C LEU A 347 1.74 6.29 -5.78
N GLN A 348 2.62 6.17 -4.80
CA GLN A 348 2.31 5.70 -3.44
C GLN A 348 1.17 6.53 -2.83
N SER A 349 1.26 7.86 -2.89
CA SER A 349 0.25 8.78 -2.38
C SER A 349 -1.07 8.66 -3.10
N LEU A 350 -1.05 8.62 -4.44
CA LEU A 350 -2.23 8.48 -5.27
C LEU A 350 -2.93 7.12 -5.05
N THR A 351 -2.16 6.03 -4.90
CA THR A 351 -2.70 4.70 -4.65
C THR A 351 -3.41 4.63 -3.31
N ALA A 352 -2.83 5.20 -2.26
CA ALA A 352 -3.44 5.26 -0.93
C ALA A 352 -4.73 6.10 -0.92
N GLN A 353 -4.77 7.20 -1.68
CA GLN A 353 -5.89 8.13 -1.71
C GLN A 353 -7.06 7.62 -2.57
N PHE A 354 -6.79 7.15 -3.78
CA PHE A 354 -7.82 6.82 -4.77
C PHE A 354 -8.13 5.33 -4.85
N GLN A 355 -7.26 4.45 -4.32
CA GLN A 355 -7.38 2.99 -4.42
C GLN A 355 -7.68 2.52 -5.85
N ALA A 356 -7.08 3.20 -6.83
CA ALA A 356 -7.30 3.01 -8.26
C ALA A 356 -6.08 2.39 -8.94
N SER A 357 -6.29 1.79 -10.11
CA SER A 357 -5.21 1.37 -10.98
C SER A 357 -4.78 2.53 -11.86
N PHE A 358 -3.49 2.83 -11.89
CA PHE A 358 -2.92 3.91 -12.68
C PHE A 358 -2.38 3.40 -14.02
N ARG A 359 -2.35 4.28 -15.02
CA ARG A 359 -1.73 4.06 -16.32
C ARG A 359 -0.74 5.18 -16.58
N TYR A 360 0.10 5.02 -17.59
CA TYR A 360 0.89 6.10 -18.14
C TYR A 360 0.62 6.22 -19.64
N TRP A 361 1.05 7.31 -20.24
CA TRP A 361 0.91 7.52 -21.67
C TRP A 361 2.21 8.03 -22.27
N THR A 362 2.48 7.63 -23.51
CA THR A 362 3.58 8.17 -24.29
C THR A 362 3.17 8.35 -25.75
N SER A 363 3.67 9.41 -26.37
CA SER A 363 3.60 9.62 -27.82
C SER A 363 4.75 8.95 -28.58
N GLY A 364 5.35 7.93 -28.05
CA GLY A 364 6.61 7.35 -28.50
C GLY A 364 7.80 8.11 -27.90
N ASN A 365 8.67 8.70 -28.74
CA ASN A 365 9.91 9.34 -28.25
C ASN A 365 9.76 10.85 -27.95
N LYS A 366 8.57 11.43 -28.02
CA LYS A 366 8.40 12.90 -27.97
C LYS A 366 7.84 13.42 -26.64
N ALA A 367 6.94 12.69 -26.01
CA ALA A 367 6.30 13.10 -24.77
C ALA A 367 5.84 11.88 -23.96
N GLU A 368 5.92 11.99 -22.64
CA GLU A 368 5.42 10.98 -21.71
C GLU A 368 4.69 11.69 -20.57
N VAL A 369 3.51 11.16 -20.18
CA VAL A 369 2.76 11.55 -19.00
C VAL A 369 2.88 10.40 -18.00
N ASP A 370 3.41 10.68 -16.81
CA ASP A 370 3.84 9.68 -15.85
C ASP A 370 2.68 8.86 -15.29
N PHE A 371 1.54 9.53 -15.00
CA PHE A 371 0.34 8.84 -14.52
C PHE A 371 -0.91 9.38 -15.16
N LEU A 372 -1.87 8.49 -15.41
CA LEU A 372 -3.24 8.78 -15.79
C LEU A 372 -4.16 8.22 -14.72
N LEU A 373 -4.98 9.08 -14.13
CA LEU A 373 -6.04 8.72 -13.19
C LEU A 373 -7.39 8.86 -13.90
N GLN A 374 -8.16 7.77 -13.92
CA GLN A 374 -9.57 7.83 -14.26
C GLN A 374 -10.39 8.02 -12.98
N TYR A 375 -11.07 9.17 -12.87
CA TYR A 375 -11.89 9.50 -11.72
C TYR A 375 -13.08 10.36 -12.17
N ASP A 376 -14.27 10.10 -11.63
CA ASP A 376 -15.51 10.85 -11.93
C ASP A 376 -15.75 11.11 -13.42
N ASN A 377 -15.66 10.05 -14.23
CA ASN A 377 -15.81 10.09 -15.70
C ASN A 377 -14.82 10.98 -16.47
N HIS A 378 -13.70 11.35 -15.83
CA HIS A 378 -12.64 12.13 -16.46
C HIS A 378 -11.30 11.37 -16.37
N ILE A 379 -10.37 11.74 -17.23
CA ILE A 379 -8.98 11.28 -17.21
C ILE A 379 -8.09 12.47 -16.85
N TYR A 380 -7.37 12.34 -15.73
CA TYR A 380 -6.45 13.34 -15.23
C TYR A 380 -5.02 12.95 -15.55
N PRO A 381 -4.34 13.63 -16.49
CA PRO A 381 -2.91 13.44 -16.74
C PRO A 381 -2.10 14.10 -15.62
N ILE A 382 -1.14 13.35 -15.09
CA ILE A 382 -0.26 13.76 -13.98
C ILE A 382 1.19 13.63 -14.44
N GLU A 383 1.91 14.74 -14.45
CA GLU A 383 3.35 14.81 -14.73
C GLU A 383 4.12 15.09 -13.44
N VAL A 384 5.14 14.30 -13.16
CA VAL A 384 6.00 14.45 -11.98
C VAL A 384 7.35 15.06 -12.40
N LYS A 385 7.76 16.11 -11.71
CA LYS A 385 9.07 16.74 -11.91
C LYS A 385 9.82 16.82 -10.59
N ALA A 386 11.07 16.36 -10.61
CA ALA A 386 11.94 16.40 -9.45
C ALA A 386 12.58 17.79 -9.22
N ASP A 387 12.44 18.70 -10.18
CA ASP A 387 13.02 20.04 -10.18
C ASP A 387 12.01 21.13 -10.53
N GLN A 388 12.37 22.38 -10.24
CA GLN A 388 11.58 23.58 -10.56
C GLN A 388 11.48 23.89 -12.08
N ASN A 389 11.91 22.98 -12.95
CA ASN A 389 11.87 23.21 -14.38
C ASN A 389 10.44 23.33 -14.91
N VAL A 390 10.06 24.51 -15.38
CA VAL A 390 8.67 24.94 -15.56
C VAL A 390 8.06 24.51 -16.90
N THR A 391 8.82 23.90 -17.83
CA THR A 391 8.32 23.58 -19.18
C THR A 391 7.69 22.19 -19.23
N GLY A 392 6.38 22.10 -18.98
CA GLY A 392 5.59 20.86 -19.12
C GLY A 392 5.29 20.50 -20.58
N LYS A 393 6.31 20.23 -21.39
CA LYS A 393 6.15 19.93 -22.83
C LYS A 393 5.25 18.72 -23.05
N SER A 394 5.32 17.70 -22.19
CA SER A 394 4.54 16.48 -22.30
C SER A 394 3.05 16.73 -22.04
N LEU A 395 2.71 17.48 -20.97
CA LEU A 395 1.33 17.84 -20.67
C LEU A 395 0.71 18.74 -21.77
N ILE A 396 1.49 19.66 -22.35
CA ILE A 396 1.04 20.49 -23.47
C ILE A 396 0.75 19.63 -24.70
N GLN A 397 1.61 18.63 -24.98
CA GLN A 397 1.35 17.72 -26.09
C GLN A 397 0.12 16.84 -25.84
N TYR A 398 -0.02 16.34 -24.62
CA TYR A 398 -1.17 15.55 -24.21
C TYR A 398 -2.47 16.37 -24.36
N GLU A 399 -2.48 17.62 -23.91
CA GLU A 399 -3.62 18.54 -24.02
C GLU A 399 -4.05 18.75 -25.46
N LYS A 400 -3.11 18.98 -26.37
CA LYS A 400 -3.41 19.16 -27.82
C LYS A 400 -4.12 17.94 -28.42
N LEU A 401 -3.83 16.73 -27.91
CA LEU A 401 -4.34 15.48 -28.45
C LEU A 401 -5.67 15.06 -27.81
N PHE A 402 -5.83 15.29 -26.49
CA PHE A 402 -6.91 14.69 -25.71
C PHE A 402 -7.79 15.69 -24.96
N GLN A 403 -7.42 16.97 -24.91
CA GLN A 403 -8.17 18.07 -24.29
C GLN A 403 -8.74 17.74 -22.90
N PRO A 404 -7.88 17.34 -21.91
CA PRO A 404 -8.34 17.01 -20.56
C PRO A 404 -8.89 18.26 -19.86
N VAL A 405 -9.87 18.05 -18.95
CA VAL A 405 -10.45 19.15 -18.14
C VAL A 405 -9.38 19.79 -17.24
N TYR A 406 -8.51 18.99 -16.66
CA TYR A 406 -7.41 19.45 -15.82
C TYR A 406 -6.10 18.75 -16.22
N ARG A 407 -5.01 19.44 -15.99
CA ARG A 407 -3.64 18.93 -16.08
C ARG A 407 -3.01 19.09 -14.72
N ILE A 408 -2.47 18.02 -14.18
CA ILE A 408 -1.84 18.04 -12.87
C ILE A 408 -0.35 17.94 -13.06
N ARG A 409 0.37 18.85 -12.44
CA ARG A 409 1.82 18.82 -12.38
C ARG A 409 2.25 18.80 -10.93
N TYR A 410 3.01 17.79 -10.61
CA TYR A 410 3.64 17.66 -9.32
C TYR A 410 5.12 18.03 -9.46
N SER A 411 5.61 19.01 -8.68
CA SER A 411 7.04 19.36 -8.61
C SER A 411 7.50 19.36 -7.16
N MET A 412 8.69 18.82 -6.92
CA MET A 412 9.29 18.66 -5.60
C MET A 412 10.36 19.72 -5.37
#